data_08b16bfe64db2e8be46e13a1fdc7c09c
#
_entry.id   08b16bfe64db2e8be46e13a1fdc7c09c
#
_cell.length_a   1.000
_cell.length_b   1.000
_cell.length_c   1.000
_cell.angle_alpha   90.00
_cell.angle_beta   90.00
_cell.angle_gamma   90.00
#
_symmetry.space_group_name_H-M   'P 1'
#
loop_
_entity.id
_entity.type
_entity.pdbx_description
1 polymer ?
#
loop_
_entity_poly.entity_id
_entity_poly.type
_entity_poly.pdbx_seq_one_letter_code
_entity_poly.pdbx_strand_id
1 'polypeptide(L)'
;MTVFTIVRMSEPSNPGVSRMPNTSAIIETSKGTIELELFADDAPETVANFTKLAADGYYDGLIFHRVIPDFMIQGGCPEGTGTGGPGYNFKDEINHHRIVKGTLAMANAGPNTNGSQFFIVTADATPWLDGKHTAFGQVTSGQDVVDAIQSVDRDGRDRPVEPVTMDKVTVSSE
;
A
#
# COMPACT_ATOMS: atom_id res chain seq x y z
N MET A 1 45.05 21.14 -20.64
CA MET A 1 43.99 20.20 -20.24
C MET A 1 42.79 21.01 -19.82
N THR A 2 41.76 21.03 -20.65
CA THR A 2 40.54 21.77 -20.34
C THR A 2 39.59 20.78 -19.65
N VAL A 3 39.34 21.04 -18.37
CA VAL A 3 38.36 20.25 -17.60
C VAL A 3 36.97 20.74 -17.99
N PHE A 4 36.23 19.97 -18.76
CA PHE A 4 34.81 20.24 -18.99
C PHE A 4 34.03 19.84 -17.75
N THR A 5 33.63 20.82 -16.96
CA THR A 5 32.65 20.61 -15.91
C THR A 5 31.29 20.47 -16.58
N ILE A 6 30.75 19.24 -16.58
CA ILE A 6 29.36 19.03 -17.00
C ILE A 6 28.47 19.61 -15.90
N VAL A 7 27.98 20.81 -16.13
CA VAL A 7 26.89 21.35 -15.30
C VAL A 7 25.63 20.57 -15.70
N ARG A 8 25.20 19.67 -14.86
CA ARG A 8 23.87 19.13 -14.98
C ARG A 8 22.87 20.27 -14.80
N MET A 9 22.32 20.71 -15.90
CA MET A 9 21.16 21.58 -15.86
C MET A 9 20.01 20.76 -15.28
N SER A 10 19.64 21.06 -14.04
CA SER A 10 18.36 20.62 -13.51
C SER A 10 17.28 21.20 -14.43
N GLU A 11 16.40 20.34 -14.95
CA GLU A 11 15.25 20.82 -15.70
C GLU A 11 14.48 21.85 -14.88
N PRO A 12 14.04 22.96 -15.51
CA PRO A 12 13.28 23.95 -14.80
C PRO A 12 12.01 23.28 -14.25
N SER A 13 11.92 23.19 -12.92
CA SER A 13 10.69 22.80 -12.26
C SER A 13 9.60 23.76 -12.70
N ASN A 14 8.51 23.21 -13.26
CA ASN A 14 7.37 24.00 -13.70
C ASN A 14 6.82 24.77 -12.49
N PRO A 15 6.87 26.11 -12.48
CA PRO A 15 6.39 26.88 -11.34
C PRO A 15 4.88 26.64 -11.19
N GLY A 16 4.47 25.98 -10.10
CA GLY A 16 3.08 25.65 -9.79
C GLY A 16 2.82 24.16 -9.55
N VAL A 17 3.78 23.28 -9.84
CA VAL A 17 3.68 21.84 -9.49
C VAL A 17 4.63 21.59 -8.32
N SER A 18 4.11 21.63 -7.10
CA SER A 18 4.82 21.13 -5.93
C SER A 18 4.89 19.61 -6.06
N ARG A 19 6.02 19.07 -6.49
CA ARG A 19 6.28 17.64 -6.41
C ARG A 19 6.57 17.29 -4.96
N MET A 20 5.71 16.44 -4.40
CA MET A 20 6.01 15.77 -3.15
C MET A 20 7.24 14.88 -3.34
N PRO A 21 8.15 14.77 -2.34
CA PRO A 21 9.27 13.85 -2.44
C PRO A 21 8.77 12.43 -2.69
N ASN A 22 9.55 11.63 -3.41
CA ASN A 22 9.25 10.21 -3.63
C ASN A 22 9.12 9.53 -2.28
N THR A 23 7.98 8.92 -2.04
CA THR A 23 7.68 8.23 -0.81
C THR A 23 7.63 6.73 -1.10
N SER A 24 8.34 5.96 -0.29
CA SER A 24 8.39 4.50 -0.41
C SER A 24 8.06 3.83 0.90
N ALA A 25 7.56 2.61 0.83
CA ALA A 25 7.25 1.79 1.99
C ALA A 25 7.94 0.44 1.88
N ILE A 26 8.29 -0.12 3.04
CA ILE A 26 8.81 -1.47 3.15
C ILE A 26 7.95 -2.22 4.16
N ILE A 27 7.36 -3.33 3.73
CA ILE A 27 6.61 -4.24 4.59
C ILE A 27 7.44 -5.51 4.75
N GLU A 28 7.98 -5.71 5.94
CA GLU A 28 8.69 -6.93 6.30
C GLU A 28 7.66 -7.92 6.82
N THR A 29 7.46 -9.02 6.09
CA THR A 29 6.48 -10.05 6.44
C THR A 29 7.15 -11.35 6.82
N SER A 30 6.39 -12.26 7.45
CA SER A 30 6.84 -13.62 7.74
C SER A 30 7.16 -14.45 6.49
N LYS A 31 6.81 -13.99 5.30
CA LYS A 31 7.09 -14.63 4.00
C LYS A 31 8.16 -13.92 3.18
N GLY A 32 8.65 -12.78 3.63
CA GLY A 32 9.65 -11.97 2.96
C GLY A 32 9.31 -10.49 2.96
N THR A 33 10.09 -9.71 2.23
CA THR A 33 10.00 -8.25 2.18
C THR A 33 9.29 -7.78 0.91
N ILE A 34 8.37 -6.84 1.08
CA ILE A 34 7.65 -6.17 -0.01
C ILE A 34 8.06 -4.69 0.00
N GLU A 35 8.54 -4.19 -1.13
CA GLU A 35 8.84 -2.77 -1.32
C GLU A 35 7.79 -2.13 -2.22
N LEU A 36 7.36 -0.93 -1.86
CA LEU A 36 6.31 -0.21 -2.56
C LEU A 36 6.68 1.25 -2.78
N GLU A 37 6.26 1.81 -3.90
CA GLU A 37 6.18 3.23 -4.13
C GLU A 37 4.81 3.72 -3.63
N LEU A 38 4.77 4.85 -2.93
CA LEU A 38 3.52 5.47 -2.49
C LEU A 38 3.21 6.69 -3.35
N PHE A 39 1.93 6.86 -3.72
CA PHE A 39 1.47 7.93 -4.59
C PHE A 39 1.10 9.18 -3.78
N ALA A 40 2.10 9.83 -3.18
CA ALA A 40 1.89 10.97 -2.30
C ALA A 40 1.26 12.19 -3.02
N ASP A 41 1.49 12.34 -4.32
CA ASP A 41 0.89 13.43 -5.11
C ASP A 41 -0.59 13.20 -5.41
N ASP A 42 -0.99 11.95 -5.65
CA ASP A 42 -2.34 11.59 -6.07
C ASP A 42 -3.27 11.19 -4.91
N ALA A 43 -2.69 10.75 -3.79
CA ALA A 43 -3.41 10.36 -2.59
C ALA A 43 -2.71 10.89 -1.32
N PRO A 44 -2.56 12.22 -1.18
CA PRO A 44 -1.75 12.82 -0.12
C PRO A 44 -2.24 12.51 1.30
N GLU A 45 -3.54 12.55 1.55
CA GLU A 45 -4.10 12.24 2.88
C GLU A 45 -3.97 10.76 3.20
N THR A 46 -4.19 9.90 2.23
CA THR A 46 -4.07 8.44 2.39
C THR A 46 -2.62 8.05 2.68
N VAL A 47 -1.66 8.59 1.93
CA VAL A 47 -0.23 8.34 2.16
C VAL A 47 0.21 8.91 3.51
N ALA A 48 -0.25 10.10 3.88
CA ALA A 48 0.05 10.69 5.19
C ALA A 48 -0.49 9.85 6.35
N ASN A 49 -1.71 9.32 6.22
CA ASN A 49 -2.31 8.43 7.21
C ASN A 49 -1.51 7.11 7.34
N PHE A 50 -1.20 6.49 6.23
CA PHE A 50 -0.40 5.26 6.21
C PHE A 50 0.99 5.48 6.83
N THR A 51 1.64 6.60 6.48
CA THR A 51 2.95 6.98 7.00
C THR A 51 2.92 7.16 8.52
N LYS A 52 1.92 7.87 9.02
CA LYS A 52 1.73 8.10 10.45
C LYS A 52 1.52 6.79 11.21
N LEU A 53 0.62 5.94 10.72
CA LEU A 53 0.34 4.65 11.36
C LEU A 53 1.58 3.76 11.36
N ALA A 54 2.33 3.72 10.26
CA ALA A 54 3.57 2.97 10.18
C ALA A 54 4.63 3.49 11.17
N ALA A 55 4.80 4.80 11.27
CA ALA A 55 5.75 5.44 12.19
C ALA A 55 5.40 5.17 13.66
N ASP A 56 4.09 5.10 13.97
CA ASP A 56 3.61 4.81 15.33
C ASP A 56 3.70 3.32 15.69
N GLY A 57 4.15 2.46 14.77
CA GLY A 57 4.20 1.01 14.99
C GLY A 57 2.85 0.32 14.93
N TYR A 58 1.84 0.99 14.40
CA TYR A 58 0.45 0.50 14.37
C TYR A 58 0.32 -0.82 13.60
N TYR A 59 1.03 -0.96 12.50
CA TYR A 59 0.98 -2.16 11.65
C TYR A 59 1.87 -3.29 12.15
N ASP A 60 2.80 -3.03 13.05
CA ASP A 60 3.77 -4.02 13.50
C ASP A 60 3.06 -5.16 14.24
N GLY A 61 3.25 -6.39 13.77
CA GLY A 61 2.62 -7.59 14.31
C GLY A 61 1.19 -7.86 13.81
N LEU A 62 0.63 -7.00 12.97
CA LEU A 62 -0.68 -7.25 12.36
C LEU A 62 -0.58 -8.33 11.27
N ILE A 63 -1.71 -8.96 10.95
CA ILE A 63 -1.77 -10.06 10.00
C ILE A 63 -2.47 -9.66 8.70
N PHE A 64 -2.21 -10.43 7.65
CA PHE A 64 -3.07 -10.46 6.46
C PHE A 64 -4.24 -11.39 6.78
N HIS A 65 -5.35 -10.81 7.23
CA HIS A 65 -6.49 -11.58 7.74
C HIS A 65 -7.42 -12.11 6.65
N ARG A 66 -7.27 -11.61 5.42
CA ARG A 66 -8.08 -12.02 4.27
C ARG A 66 -7.20 -12.16 3.05
N VAL A 67 -7.14 -13.37 2.50
CA VAL A 67 -6.30 -13.70 1.34
C VAL A 67 -7.15 -14.48 0.35
N ILE A 68 -7.28 -13.95 -0.86
CA ILE A 68 -8.02 -14.60 -1.95
C ILE A 68 -7.10 -14.71 -3.16
N PRO A 69 -6.68 -15.92 -3.57
CA PRO A 69 -5.87 -16.13 -4.77
C PRO A 69 -6.51 -15.51 -6.01
N ASP A 70 -5.70 -14.95 -6.89
CA ASP A 70 -6.12 -14.27 -8.11
C ASP A 70 -7.06 -13.07 -7.84
N PHE A 71 -6.98 -12.48 -6.66
CA PHE A 71 -7.71 -11.27 -6.29
C PHE A 71 -6.82 -10.32 -5.50
N MET A 72 -6.63 -10.55 -4.20
CA MET A 72 -5.86 -9.64 -3.35
C MET A 72 -5.45 -10.31 -2.03
N ILE A 73 -4.51 -9.66 -1.33
CA ILE A 73 -4.20 -9.92 0.07
C ILE A 73 -4.54 -8.66 0.88
N GLN A 74 -5.26 -8.80 1.97
CA GLN A 74 -5.76 -7.69 2.79
C GLN A 74 -5.28 -7.81 4.23
N GLY A 75 -4.84 -6.70 4.79
CA GLY A 75 -4.36 -6.61 6.16
C GLY A 75 -4.55 -5.22 6.76
N GLY A 76 -3.94 -4.99 7.92
CA GLY A 76 -3.98 -3.69 8.60
C GLY A 76 -5.14 -3.51 9.58
N CYS A 77 -5.89 -4.56 9.87
CA CYS A 77 -6.91 -4.55 10.92
C CYS A 77 -6.25 -4.82 12.28
N PRO A 78 -6.37 -3.91 13.27
CA PRO A 78 -5.72 -4.09 14.57
C PRO A 78 -6.23 -5.31 15.34
N GLU A 79 -7.48 -5.73 15.10
CA GLU A 79 -8.06 -6.91 15.71
C GLU A 79 -7.89 -8.18 14.88
N GLY A 80 -7.40 -8.07 13.65
CA GLY A 80 -7.23 -9.20 12.75
C GLY A 80 -8.53 -9.85 12.28
N THR A 81 -9.67 -9.15 12.42
CA THR A 81 -11.02 -9.67 12.11
C THR A 81 -11.63 -9.05 10.87
N GLY A 82 -11.09 -7.92 10.41
CA GLY A 82 -11.65 -7.13 9.32
C GLY A 82 -12.61 -6.04 9.78
N THR A 83 -12.96 -5.98 11.08
CA THR A 83 -13.91 -5.02 11.63
C THR A 83 -13.25 -3.87 12.38
N GLY A 84 -11.96 -3.98 12.70
CA GLY A 84 -11.22 -2.97 13.44
C GLY A 84 -10.62 -1.89 12.57
N GLY A 85 -10.27 -0.76 13.18
CA GLY A 85 -9.64 0.37 12.53
C GLY A 85 -9.01 1.32 13.54
N PRO A 86 -8.50 2.48 13.10
CA PRO A 86 -7.74 3.40 13.92
C PRO A 86 -8.63 4.31 14.80
N GLY A 87 -9.95 4.14 14.77
CA GLY A 87 -10.90 4.95 15.53
C GLY A 87 -11.43 6.17 14.78
N TYR A 88 -11.13 6.29 13.49
CA TYR A 88 -11.61 7.35 12.60
C TYR A 88 -11.76 6.83 11.17
N ASN A 89 -12.51 7.57 10.36
CA ASN A 89 -12.61 7.37 8.91
C ASN A 89 -12.15 8.63 8.20
N PHE A 90 -11.64 8.49 6.98
CA PHE A 90 -11.31 9.61 6.12
C PHE A 90 -11.77 9.37 4.67
N LYS A 91 -11.81 10.46 3.90
CA LYS A 91 -12.36 10.49 2.54
C LYS A 91 -11.54 9.65 1.56
N ASP A 92 -12.24 9.14 0.52
CA ASP A 92 -11.59 8.59 -0.65
C ASP A 92 -10.82 9.68 -1.41
N GLU A 93 -9.68 9.28 -1.97
CA GLU A 93 -8.89 10.09 -2.88
C GLU A 93 -8.81 9.38 -4.22
N ILE A 94 -9.93 9.35 -4.93
CA ILE A 94 -10.02 8.67 -6.22
C ILE A 94 -9.13 9.39 -7.24
N ASN A 95 -8.32 8.62 -7.96
CA ASN A 95 -7.32 9.12 -8.87
C ASN A 95 -7.23 8.26 -10.14
N HIS A 96 -6.31 8.61 -11.04
CA HIS A 96 -6.17 7.95 -12.35
C HIS A 96 -5.48 6.58 -12.28
N HIS A 97 -4.92 6.19 -11.14
CA HIS A 97 -4.28 4.87 -11.02
C HIS A 97 -5.33 3.77 -11.04
N ARG A 98 -5.14 2.83 -11.96
CA ARG A 98 -5.97 1.63 -12.03
C ARG A 98 -5.55 0.65 -10.94
N ILE A 99 -6.52 -0.09 -10.44
CA ILE A 99 -6.28 -1.13 -9.43
C ILE A 99 -5.99 -2.43 -10.16
N VAL A 100 -4.71 -2.64 -10.40
CA VAL A 100 -4.14 -3.77 -11.14
C VAL A 100 -3.13 -4.52 -10.28
N LYS A 101 -2.55 -5.60 -10.82
CA LYS A 101 -1.55 -6.40 -10.10
C LYS A 101 -0.46 -5.51 -9.46
N GLY A 102 -0.23 -5.69 -8.16
CA GLY A 102 0.75 -4.94 -7.39
C GLY A 102 0.25 -3.61 -6.83
N THR A 103 -0.96 -3.18 -7.16
CA THR A 103 -1.53 -1.95 -6.61
C THR A 103 -1.84 -2.11 -5.13
N LEU A 104 -1.42 -1.12 -4.34
CA LEU A 104 -1.77 -0.95 -2.93
C LEU A 104 -2.95 0.02 -2.85
N ALA A 105 -4.05 -0.43 -2.28
CA ALA A 105 -5.28 0.35 -2.17
C ALA A 105 -5.93 0.22 -0.80
N MET A 106 -6.76 1.18 -0.43
CA MET A 106 -7.48 1.16 0.85
C MET A 106 -8.73 0.28 0.79
N ALA A 107 -8.83 -0.63 1.75
CA ALA A 107 -10.09 -1.31 2.01
C ALA A 107 -11.08 -0.34 2.65
N ASN A 108 -12.36 -0.51 2.35
CA ASN A 108 -13.42 0.33 2.92
C ASN A 108 -14.73 -0.44 3.07
N ALA A 109 -15.69 0.16 3.76
CA ALA A 109 -17.05 -0.37 3.96
C ALA A 109 -18.08 0.51 3.23
N GLY A 110 -17.70 1.10 2.10
CA GLY A 110 -18.47 2.04 1.31
C GLY A 110 -17.73 3.35 1.14
N PRO A 111 -18.33 4.37 0.49
CA PRO A 111 -17.67 5.65 0.25
C PRO A 111 -17.19 6.33 1.52
N ASN A 112 -15.96 6.88 1.48
CA ASN A 112 -15.40 7.71 2.55
C ASN A 112 -15.31 7.02 3.92
N THR A 113 -14.97 5.73 3.91
CA THR A 113 -14.82 4.93 5.14
C THR A 113 -13.42 4.34 5.30
N ASN A 114 -12.41 5.01 4.78
CA ASN A 114 -11.02 4.59 4.90
C ASN A 114 -10.53 4.71 6.35
N GLY A 115 -9.75 3.75 6.78
CA GLY A 115 -9.15 3.72 8.11
C GLY A 115 -7.71 3.23 8.07
N SER A 116 -7.47 1.99 8.47
CA SER A 116 -6.13 1.40 8.48
C SER A 116 -5.97 0.20 7.55
N GLN A 117 -7.06 -0.46 7.17
CA GLN A 117 -6.99 -1.65 6.35
C GLN A 117 -6.67 -1.33 4.90
N PHE A 118 -5.79 -2.13 4.31
CA PHE A 118 -5.39 -2.01 2.91
C PHE A 118 -5.30 -3.38 2.26
N PHE A 119 -5.23 -3.39 0.94
CA PHE A 119 -5.00 -4.61 0.18
C PHE A 119 -3.97 -4.39 -0.92
N ILE A 120 -3.31 -5.47 -1.31
CA ILE A 120 -2.41 -5.52 -2.46
C ILE A 120 -3.00 -6.51 -3.46
N VAL A 121 -3.18 -6.07 -4.70
CA VAL A 121 -3.83 -6.84 -5.74
C VAL A 121 -2.90 -7.91 -6.29
N THR A 122 -3.44 -9.11 -6.47
CA THR A 122 -2.76 -10.26 -7.07
C THR A 122 -3.36 -10.67 -8.41
N ALA A 123 -4.60 -10.26 -8.71
CA ALA A 123 -5.21 -10.40 -10.02
C ALA A 123 -4.51 -9.49 -11.05
N ASP A 124 -4.62 -9.82 -12.34
CA ASP A 124 -4.06 -8.96 -13.39
C ASP A 124 -4.69 -7.57 -13.40
N ALA A 125 -6.01 -7.50 -13.21
CA ALA A 125 -6.76 -6.25 -13.08
C ALA A 125 -8.05 -6.49 -12.29
N THR A 126 -8.50 -5.44 -11.61
CA THR A 126 -9.75 -5.44 -10.84
C THR A 126 -10.60 -4.23 -11.22
N PRO A 127 -11.09 -4.13 -12.47
CA PRO A 127 -11.77 -2.94 -12.95
C PRO A 127 -13.04 -2.58 -12.17
N TRP A 128 -13.67 -3.56 -11.50
CA TRP A 128 -14.83 -3.32 -10.63
C TRP A 128 -14.47 -2.56 -9.34
N LEU A 129 -13.18 -2.44 -9.00
CA LEU A 129 -12.70 -1.69 -7.84
C LEU A 129 -12.25 -0.27 -8.22
N ASP A 130 -11.97 -0.03 -9.50
CA ASP A 130 -11.55 1.28 -9.99
C ASP A 130 -12.63 2.33 -9.66
N GLY A 131 -12.22 3.48 -9.12
CA GLY A 131 -13.13 4.55 -8.74
C GLY A 131 -13.89 4.33 -7.42
N LYS A 132 -13.71 3.19 -6.75
CA LYS A 132 -14.38 2.85 -5.48
C LYS A 132 -13.41 2.73 -4.30
N HIS A 133 -12.15 2.49 -4.59
CA HIS A 133 -11.07 2.37 -3.60
C HIS A 133 -9.95 3.32 -3.96
N THR A 134 -9.32 3.90 -2.94
CA THR A 134 -8.17 4.78 -3.14
C THR A 134 -6.93 3.96 -3.43
N ALA A 135 -6.43 4.01 -4.67
CA ALA A 135 -5.12 3.49 -5.03
C ALA A 135 -4.06 4.47 -4.52
N PHE A 136 -3.13 4.03 -3.67
CA PHE A 136 -2.15 4.92 -3.08
C PHE A 136 -0.70 4.42 -3.14
N GLY A 137 -0.46 3.30 -3.79
CA GLY A 137 0.88 2.76 -3.99
C GLY A 137 0.94 1.61 -4.97
N GLN A 138 2.17 1.16 -5.25
CA GLN A 138 2.44 0.04 -6.13
C GLN A 138 3.68 -0.72 -5.67
N VAL A 139 3.64 -2.04 -5.76
CA VAL A 139 4.80 -2.89 -5.49
C VAL A 139 5.89 -2.62 -6.52
N THR A 140 7.09 -2.32 -6.03
CA THR A 140 8.29 -2.13 -6.85
C THR A 140 9.24 -3.31 -6.75
N SER A 141 9.20 -4.05 -5.64
CA SER A 141 9.98 -5.26 -5.41
C SER A 141 9.23 -6.17 -4.44
N GLY A 142 9.33 -7.49 -4.62
CA GLY A 142 8.68 -8.45 -3.73
C GLY A 142 7.30 -8.89 -4.19
N GLN A 143 6.95 -8.75 -5.47
CA GLN A 143 5.70 -9.32 -5.99
C GLN A 143 5.65 -10.84 -5.78
N ASP A 144 6.79 -11.52 -5.85
CA ASP A 144 6.91 -12.94 -5.53
C ASP A 144 6.53 -13.25 -4.08
N VAL A 145 6.81 -12.35 -3.14
CA VAL A 145 6.37 -12.46 -1.74
C VAL A 145 4.86 -12.31 -1.64
N VAL A 146 4.28 -11.35 -2.34
CA VAL A 146 2.82 -11.16 -2.41
C VAL A 146 2.15 -12.41 -2.99
N ASP A 147 2.72 -12.97 -4.05
CA ASP A 147 2.23 -14.20 -4.68
C ASP A 147 2.36 -15.43 -3.75
N ALA A 148 3.42 -15.49 -2.94
CA ALA A 148 3.56 -16.52 -1.91
C ALA A 148 2.48 -16.40 -0.83
N ILE A 149 2.15 -15.18 -0.41
CA ILE A 149 1.10 -14.91 0.59
C ILE A 149 -0.27 -15.30 0.04
N GLN A 150 -0.60 -14.97 -1.22
CA GLN A 150 -1.89 -15.34 -1.81
C GLN A 150 -2.09 -16.87 -1.90
N SER A 151 -1.01 -17.63 -1.88
CA SER A 151 -1.04 -19.08 -2.11
C SER A 151 -1.05 -19.90 -0.82
N VAL A 152 -1.06 -19.26 0.36
CA VAL A 152 -1.10 -19.99 1.64
C VAL A 152 -2.46 -20.67 1.85
N ASP A 153 -2.46 -21.72 2.66
CA ASP A 153 -3.70 -22.38 3.08
C ASP A 153 -4.56 -21.40 3.89
N ARG A 154 -5.85 -21.42 3.62
CA ARG A 154 -6.84 -20.54 4.24
C ARG A 154 -8.06 -21.33 4.69
N ASP A 155 -8.76 -20.76 5.68
CA ASP A 155 -10.02 -21.32 6.16
C ASP A 155 -11.22 -20.89 5.29
N GLY A 156 -12.43 -21.26 5.70
CA GLY A 156 -13.65 -20.92 4.96
C GLY A 156 -14.02 -19.44 4.95
N ARG A 157 -13.27 -18.59 5.67
CA ARG A 157 -13.43 -17.13 5.69
C ARG A 157 -12.28 -16.41 4.98
N ASP A 158 -11.50 -17.12 4.19
CA ASP A 158 -10.33 -16.61 3.46
C ASP A 158 -9.20 -16.10 4.39
N ARG A 159 -9.18 -16.58 5.61
CA ARG A 159 -8.13 -16.27 6.58
C ARG A 159 -7.01 -17.31 6.50
N PRO A 160 -5.74 -16.92 6.40
CA PRO A 160 -4.63 -17.86 6.44
C PRO A 160 -4.71 -18.75 7.68
N VAL A 161 -4.58 -20.07 7.51
CA VAL A 161 -4.58 -21.05 8.60
C VAL A 161 -3.39 -20.79 9.53
N GLU A 162 -2.21 -20.56 8.96
CA GLU A 162 -1.06 -20.07 9.70
C GLU A 162 -0.97 -18.56 9.49
N PRO A 163 -0.92 -17.74 10.55
CA PRO A 163 -0.87 -16.29 10.43
C PRO A 163 0.31 -15.83 9.58
N VAL A 164 0.04 -14.96 8.60
CA VAL A 164 1.07 -14.23 7.86
C VAL A 164 1.15 -12.85 8.50
N THR A 165 2.26 -12.55 9.16
CA THR A 165 2.42 -11.31 9.93
C THR A 165 3.18 -10.26 9.13
N MET A 166 2.80 -8.99 9.38
CA MET A 166 3.63 -7.83 9.05
C MET A 166 4.52 -7.57 10.26
N ASP A 167 5.78 -7.98 10.18
CA ASP A 167 6.70 -7.86 11.32
C ASP A 167 7.07 -6.39 11.54
N LYS A 168 7.21 -5.63 10.45
CA LYS A 168 7.49 -4.20 10.49
C LYS A 168 7.04 -3.51 9.21
N VAL A 169 6.50 -2.31 9.35
CA VAL A 169 6.17 -1.42 8.23
C VAL A 169 6.93 -0.11 8.40
N THR A 170 7.71 0.26 7.41
CA THR A 170 8.54 1.47 7.41
C THR A 170 8.23 2.32 6.19
N VAL A 171 8.06 3.61 6.37
CA VAL A 171 7.86 4.57 5.28
C VAL A 171 9.01 5.57 5.27
N SER A 172 9.59 5.81 4.09
CA SER A 172 10.66 6.77 3.88
C SER A 172 10.27 7.78 2.81
N SER A 173 10.64 9.04 3.01
CA SER A 173 10.51 10.10 2.02
C SER A 173 11.90 10.61 1.66
N GLU A 174 12.18 10.73 0.37
CA GLU A 174 13.41 11.36 -0.13
C GLU A 174 13.21 12.85 -0.36
#